data_a1f2efaaaf1c42b8432fd6127901b92f
#
_entry.id   a1f2efaaaf1c42b8432fd6127901b92f
#
_cell.length_a   1.000
_cell.length_b   1.000
_cell.length_c   1.000
_cell.angle_alpha   90.00
_cell.angle_beta   90.00
_cell.angle_gamma   90.00
#
_symmetry.space_group_name_H-M   'P 1'
#
loop_
_entity.id
_entity.type
_entity.pdbx_description
1 polymer ?
#
loop_
_entity_poly.entity_id
_entity_poly.type
_entity_poly.pdbx_seq_one_letter_code
_entity_poly.pdbx_strand_id
1 'polypeptide(L)'
;MPQTGPGHEGLGREQVQTVLVRRHVLETNRPFSDVLDGIYGGISRPDIGRLFDELAASTSYDEFSSLVHQAEGSAGLILFLQLNLDIALTLDPQVPAEHRRRLVRVIAGNPVTMGQMTRHVTDAGSYAPVTILVAETSDGGTRVSYDSVASALAPYRDQAASQVAERLDNEVLTLLRHVTGPSGAAAPIMAP
;
A
#
# COMPACT_ATOMS: atom_id res chain seq x y z
N MET A 1 -39.09 -39.83 -26.89
CA MET A 1 -38.56 -39.58 -25.53
C MET A 1 -37.32 -38.72 -25.69
N PRO A 2 -37.33 -37.40 -25.45
CA PRO A 2 -36.10 -36.61 -25.41
C PRO A 2 -35.45 -36.76 -24.04
N GLN A 3 -34.20 -37.16 -24.03
CA GLN A 3 -33.38 -37.19 -22.81
C GLN A 3 -32.99 -35.76 -22.44
N THR A 4 -33.50 -35.28 -21.36
CA THR A 4 -33.04 -34.07 -20.68
C THR A 4 -31.69 -34.36 -20.03
N GLY A 5 -30.61 -33.79 -20.60
CA GLY A 5 -29.31 -33.78 -19.97
C GLY A 5 -29.33 -32.95 -18.67
N PRO A 6 -28.50 -33.29 -17.65
CA PRO A 6 -28.45 -32.55 -16.41
C PRO A 6 -27.91 -31.13 -16.67
N GLY A 7 -28.76 -30.14 -16.42
CA GLY A 7 -28.35 -28.74 -16.39
C GLY A 7 -27.28 -28.54 -15.32
N HIS A 8 -26.10 -28.08 -15.72
CA HIS A 8 -25.10 -27.53 -14.82
C HIS A 8 -25.61 -26.17 -14.32
N GLU A 9 -26.44 -26.19 -13.30
CA GLU A 9 -26.67 -25.01 -12.46
C GLU A 9 -25.42 -24.80 -11.58
N GLY A 10 -24.39 -24.20 -12.13
CA GLY A 10 -23.28 -23.64 -11.39
C GLY A 10 -23.74 -22.37 -10.67
N LEU A 11 -24.49 -22.52 -9.58
CA LEU A 11 -24.80 -21.42 -8.70
C LEU A 11 -23.48 -20.90 -8.07
N GLY A 12 -23.03 -19.74 -8.53
CA GLY A 12 -21.97 -19.00 -7.83
C GLY A 12 -22.42 -18.77 -6.39
N ARG A 13 -21.56 -19.13 -5.43
CA ARG A 13 -21.84 -18.93 -4.00
C ARG A 13 -21.18 -17.64 -3.57
N GLU A 14 -21.97 -16.63 -3.22
CA GLU A 14 -21.49 -15.42 -2.55
C GLU A 14 -21.28 -15.70 -1.06
N GLN A 15 -20.14 -15.25 -0.51
CA GLN A 15 -19.88 -15.22 0.91
C GLN A 15 -19.46 -13.81 1.29
N VAL A 16 -20.18 -13.19 2.24
CA VAL A 16 -19.84 -11.86 2.77
C VAL A 16 -19.11 -12.03 4.09
N GLN A 17 -17.93 -11.42 4.19
CA GLN A 17 -17.12 -11.37 5.41
C GLN A 17 -16.93 -9.92 5.82
N THR A 18 -17.22 -9.59 7.08
CA THR A 18 -16.92 -8.27 7.67
C THR A 18 -15.51 -8.29 8.23
N VAL A 19 -14.69 -7.32 7.79
CA VAL A 19 -13.31 -7.15 8.24
C VAL A 19 -13.18 -5.81 8.98
N LEU A 20 -12.65 -5.85 10.20
CA LEU A 20 -12.35 -4.64 10.98
C LEU A 20 -10.92 -4.18 10.69
N VAL A 21 -10.79 -3.03 10.06
CA VAL A 21 -9.50 -2.45 9.70
C VAL A 21 -9.12 -1.34 10.67
N ARG A 22 -7.89 -1.37 11.19
CA ARG A 22 -7.31 -0.31 12.00
C ARG A 22 -6.69 0.74 11.11
N ARG A 23 -7.23 1.94 11.09
CA ARG A 23 -6.68 3.09 10.38
C ARG A 23 -5.75 3.88 11.27
N HIS A 24 -4.51 4.07 10.82
CA HIS A 24 -3.54 5.01 11.39
C HIS A 24 -3.68 6.35 10.69
N VAL A 25 -3.75 7.42 11.47
CA VAL A 25 -3.79 8.80 10.99
C VAL A 25 -2.67 9.57 11.67
N LEU A 26 -1.81 10.19 10.86
CA LEU A 26 -0.72 11.02 11.31
C LEU A 26 -0.96 12.44 10.77
N GLU A 27 -0.90 13.44 11.64
CA GLU A 27 -1.06 14.85 11.28
C GLU A 27 0.21 15.62 11.64
N THR A 28 0.59 16.56 10.79
CA THR A 28 1.80 17.35 10.97
C THR A 28 1.62 18.73 10.34
N ASN A 29 2.32 19.72 10.89
CA ASN A 29 2.40 21.07 10.32
C ASN A 29 3.40 21.17 9.15
N ARG A 30 4.07 20.04 8.78
CA ARG A 30 4.97 20.03 7.62
C ARG A 30 4.18 20.20 6.33
N PRO A 31 4.72 20.95 5.35
CA PRO A 31 4.10 21.13 4.04
C PRO A 31 3.84 19.80 3.35
N PHE A 32 2.75 19.72 2.60
CA PHE A 32 2.38 18.53 1.82
C PHE A 32 3.49 18.00 0.93
N SER A 33 4.21 18.91 0.21
CA SER A 33 5.34 18.54 -0.64
C SER A 33 6.45 17.81 0.14
N ASP A 34 6.81 18.34 1.31
CA ASP A 34 7.91 17.81 2.11
C ASP A 34 7.61 16.42 2.66
N VAL A 35 6.34 16.19 3.05
CA VAL A 35 5.88 14.87 3.53
C VAL A 35 5.84 13.88 2.36
N LEU A 36 5.30 14.28 1.21
CA LEU A 36 5.22 13.42 0.04
C LEU A 36 6.62 13.05 -0.50
N ASP A 37 7.52 14.04 -0.59
CA ASP A 37 8.91 13.83 -0.99
C ASP A 37 9.67 12.94 0.00
N GLY A 38 9.39 13.09 1.30
CA GLY A 38 9.92 12.20 2.33
C GLY A 38 9.46 10.76 2.17
N ILE A 39 8.18 10.52 1.86
CA ILE A 39 7.65 9.20 1.53
C ILE A 39 8.40 8.63 0.31
N TYR A 40 8.55 9.42 -0.76
CA TYR A 40 9.27 9.00 -1.97
C TYR A 40 10.77 8.78 -1.75
N GLY A 41 11.36 9.42 -0.74
CA GLY A 41 12.73 9.16 -0.32
C GLY A 41 12.92 7.78 0.33
N GLY A 42 11.88 7.23 0.95
CA GLY A 42 11.91 5.92 1.58
C GLY A 42 11.48 4.76 0.68
N ILE A 43 10.69 5.03 -0.36
CA ILE A 43 10.26 4.02 -1.34
C ILE A 43 10.97 4.22 -2.68
N SER A 44 11.31 3.13 -3.37
CA SER A 44 11.90 3.22 -4.69
C SER A 44 10.83 3.52 -5.76
N ARG A 45 11.28 4.09 -6.89
CA ARG A 45 10.43 4.41 -8.04
C ARG A 45 11.05 3.89 -9.34
N PRO A 46 11.19 2.57 -9.50
CA PRO A 46 11.71 1.98 -10.72
C PRO A 46 10.75 2.18 -11.90
N ASP A 47 11.20 1.90 -13.11
CA ASP A 47 10.29 1.61 -14.21
C ASP A 47 9.50 0.34 -13.89
N ILE A 48 8.24 0.53 -13.45
CA ILE A 48 7.43 -0.56 -12.91
C ILE A 48 7.07 -1.58 -14.00
N GLY A 49 6.86 -1.14 -15.25
CA GLY A 49 6.59 -2.03 -16.37
C GLY A 49 7.76 -2.96 -16.62
N ARG A 50 8.95 -2.39 -16.73
CA ARG A 50 10.19 -3.15 -16.92
C ARG A 50 10.45 -4.10 -15.75
N LEU A 51 10.27 -3.64 -14.52
CA LEU A 51 10.46 -4.50 -13.33
C LEU A 51 9.53 -5.72 -13.38
N PHE A 52 8.25 -5.53 -13.69
CA PHE A 52 7.30 -6.65 -13.80
C PHE A 52 7.64 -7.60 -14.93
N ASP A 53 8.14 -7.12 -16.07
CA ASP A 53 8.61 -7.97 -17.16
C ASP A 53 9.82 -8.82 -16.71
N GLU A 54 10.78 -8.24 -15.99
CA GLU A 54 11.93 -8.95 -15.43
C GLU A 54 11.50 -9.97 -14.37
N LEU A 55 10.57 -9.62 -13.47
CA LEU A 55 10.03 -10.54 -12.48
C LEU A 55 9.28 -11.73 -13.13
N ALA A 56 8.50 -11.46 -14.18
CA ALA A 56 7.78 -12.51 -14.91
C ALA A 56 8.71 -13.44 -15.70
N ALA A 57 9.88 -12.96 -16.10
CA ALA A 57 10.92 -13.74 -16.78
C ALA A 57 11.78 -14.58 -15.83
N SER A 58 11.68 -14.37 -14.50
CA SER A 58 12.48 -15.10 -13.51
C SER A 58 12.22 -16.61 -13.59
N THR A 59 13.30 -17.38 -13.54
CA THR A 59 13.27 -18.85 -13.64
C THR A 59 13.37 -19.56 -12.29
N SER A 60 13.63 -18.79 -11.22
CA SER A 60 13.71 -19.30 -9.84
C SER A 60 13.22 -18.24 -8.84
N TYR A 61 12.84 -18.73 -7.65
CA TYR A 61 12.47 -17.84 -6.55
C TYR A 61 13.63 -16.95 -6.08
N ASP A 62 14.85 -17.47 -6.10
CA ASP A 62 16.05 -16.72 -5.70
C ASP A 62 16.31 -15.56 -6.67
N GLU A 63 16.16 -15.77 -7.97
CA GLU A 63 16.23 -14.73 -8.98
C GLU A 63 15.14 -13.67 -8.79
N PHE A 64 13.88 -14.09 -8.66
CA PHE A 64 12.75 -13.24 -8.37
C PHE A 64 12.97 -12.39 -7.11
N SER A 65 13.35 -13.03 -6.01
CA SER A 65 13.59 -12.36 -4.73
C SER A 65 14.76 -11.36 -4.83
N SER A 66 15.83 -11.71 -5.52
CA SER A 66 16.98 -10.83 -5.75
C SER A 66 16.61 -9.57 -6.53
N LEU A 67 15.82 -9.71 -7.59
CA LEU A 67 15.32 -8.56 -8.37
C LEU A 67 14.46 -7.63 -7.52
N VAL A 68 13.57 -8.18 -6.70
CA VAL A 68 12.74 -7.38 -5.78
C VAL A 68 13.60 -6.62 -4.78
N HIS A 69 14.58 -7.29 -4.12
CA HIS A 69 15.47 -6.64 -3.14
C HIS A 69 16.36 -5.57 -3.75
N GLN A 70 16.77 -5.72 -5.03
CA GLN A 70 17.51 -4.68 -5.75
C GLN A 70 16.62 -3.47 -6.11
N ALA A 71 15.32 -3.70 -6.28
CA ALA A 71 14.37 -2.68 -6.68
C ALA A 71 13.75 -1.91 -5.51
N GLU A 72 13.73 -2.46 -4.28
CA GLU A 72 13.08 -1.83 -3.14
C GLU A 72 13.84 -0.60 -2.61
N GLY A 73 13.10 0.32 -1.99
CA GLY A 73 13.67 1.49 -1.30
C GLY A 73 14.10 1.14 0.13
N SER A 74 14.65 2.12 0.85
CA SER A 74 15.11 1.94 2.23
C SER A 74 14.03 1.52 3.23
N ALA A 75 12.76 1.73 2.91
CA ALA A 75 11.61 1.24 3.68
C ALA A 75 11.10 -0.15 3.22
N GLY A 76 11.87 -0.89 2.39
CA GLY A 76 11.48 -2.19 1.88
C GLY A 76 10.33 -2.17 0.86
N LEU A 77 10.01 -0.99 0.30
CA LEU A 77 8.83 -0.79 -0.54
C LEU A 77 9.21 -0.26 -1.94
N ILE A 78 8.37 -0.63 -2.91
CA ILE A 78 8.42 -0.20 -4.31
C ILE A 78 7.13 0.55 -4.62
N LEU A 79 7.21 1.72 -5.27
CA LEU A 79 6.04 2.44 -5.77
C LEU A 79 5.47 1.72 -7.00
N PHE A 80 4.20 1.31 -6.92
CA PHE A 80 3.50 0.73 -8.07
C PHE A 80 2.66 1.77 -8.80
N LEU A 81 2.00 2.68 -8.06
CA LEU A 81 1.14 3.68 -8.66
C LEU A 81 0.99 4.90 -7.75
N GLN A 82 0.95 6.09 -8.39
CA GLN A 82 0.52 7.33 -7.76
C GLN A 82 -0.76 7.82 -8.43
N LEU A 83 -1.75 8.20 -7.64
CA LEU A 83 -3.00 8.79 -8.12
C LEU A 83 -3.17 10.18 -7.51
N ASN A 84 -3.26 11.20 -8.37
CA ASN A 84 -3.59 12.56 -7.98
C ASN A 84 -5.13 12.68 -7.94
N LEU A 85 -5.71 12.50 -6.77
CA LEU A 85 -7.17 12.47 -6.58
C LEU A 85 -7.78 13.88 -6.50
N ASP A 86 -6.98 14.88 -6.26
CA ASP A 86 -7.37 16.31 -6.21
C ASP A 86 -7.77 16.89 -7.58
N ILE A 87 -7.42 16.24 -8.67
CA ILE A 87 -7.81 16.68 -10.02
C ILE A 87 -9.34 16.80 -10.12
N ALA A 88 -10.08 15.78 -9.64
CA ALA A 88 -11.53 15.81 -9.65
C ALA A 88 -12.09 16.95 -8.78
N LEU A 89 -11.51 17.17 -7.59
CA LEU A 89 -11.91 18.24 -6.68
C LEU A 89 -11.62 19.63 -7.26
N THR A 90 -10.53 19.77 -8.00
CA THR A 90 -10.12 21.03 -8.63
C THR A 90 -11.04 21.41 -9.78
N LEU A 91 -11.52 20.42 -10.53
CA LEU A 91 -12.38 20.63 -11.69
C LEU A 91 -13.87 20.70 -11.33
N ASP A 92 -14.29 20.24 -10.15
CA ASP A 92 -15.67 20.25 -9.72
C ASP A 92 -16.11 21.70 -9.37
N PRO A 93 -17.07 22.28 -10.11
CA PRO A 93 -17.57 23.63 -9.82
C PRO A 93 -18.34 23.71 -8.49
N GLN A 94 -18.77 22.59 -7.91
CA GLN A 94 -19.45 22.54 -6.62
C GLN A 94 -18.48 22.59 -5.43
N VAL A 95 -17.17 22.38 -5.67
CA VAL A 95 -16.14 22.46 -4.65
C VAL A 95 -15.61 23.89 -4.57
N PRO A 96 -15.85 24.64 -3.47
CA PRO A 96 -15.31 25.97 -3.26
C PRO A 96 -13.77 25.98 -3.35
N ALA A 97 -13.19 27.05 -3.88
CA ALA A 97 -11.73 27.14 -4.09
C ALA A 97 -10.93 26.92 -2.81
N GLU A 98 -11.45 27.40 -1.67
CA GLU A 98 -10.87 27.22 -0.34
C GLU A 98 -10.91 25.76 0.18
N HIS A 99 -11.70 24.90 -0.45
CA HIS A 99 -11.78 23.46 -0.12
C HIS A 99 -10.99 22.58 -1.10
N ARG A 100 -10.39 23.17 -2.14
CA ARG A 100 -9.55 22.46 -3.09
C ARG A 100 -8.17 22.23 -2.48
N ARG A 101 -7.95 21.00 -2.00
CA ARG A 101 -6.71 20.59 -1.33
C ARG A 101 -6.01 19.53 -2.14
N ARG A 102 -4.67 19.50 -2.05
CA ARG A 102 -3.88 18.41 -2.64
C ARG A 102 -4.24 17.09 -1.97
N LEU A 103 -4.41 16.07 -2.80
CA LEU A 103 -4.78 14.73 -2.36
C LEU A 103 -4.13 13.69 -3.26
N VAL A 104 -3.17 12.96 -2.71
CA VAL A 104 -2.43 11.92 -3.42
C VAL A 104 -2.62 10.57 -2.73
N ARG A 105 -2.92 9.55 -3.54
CA ARG A 105 -2.92 8.15 -3.12
C ARG A 105 -1.66 7.48 -3.66
N VAL A 106 -0.84 6.98 -2.76
CA VAL A 106 0.37 6.21 -3.05
C VAL A 106 0.04 4.73 -2.86
N ILE A 107 0.29 3.92 -3.89
CA ILE A 107 0.16 2.46 -3.84
C ILE A 107 1.57 1.90 -3.93
N ALA A 108 2.02 1.29 -2.83
CA ALA A 108 3.37 0.77 -2.71
C ALA A 108 3.37 -0.62 -2.07
N GLY A 109 4.41 -1.42 -2.33
CA GLY A 109 4.47 -2.76 -1.79
C GLY A 109 5.78 -3.45 -2.12
N ASN A 110 5.83 -4.72 -1.73
CA ASN A 110 6.94 -5.61 -1.99
C ASN A 110 6.38 -6.98 -2.42
N PRO A 111 6.67 -7.44 -3.66
CA PRO A 111 6.14 -8.71 -4.19
C PRO A 111 6.57 -9.93 -3.37
N VAL A 112 7.76 -9.92 -2.76
CA VAL A 112 8.24 -11.01 -1.88
C VAL A 112 7.40 -11.04 -0.60
N THR A 113 7.22 -9.88 0.05
CA THR A 113 6.39 -9.76 1.26
C THR A 113 4.94 -10.16 1.00
N MET A 114 4.36 -9.73 -0.14
CA MET A 114 3.03 -10.13 -0.56
C MET A 114 2.95 -11.66 -0.74
N GLY A 115 3.91 -12.28 -1.44
CA GLY A 115 3.98 -13.72 -1.63
C GLY A 115 4.11 -14.49 -0.31
N GLN A 116 4.84 -13.95 0.68
CA GLN A 116 4.95 -14.53 2.02
C GLN A 116 3.62 -14.57 2.78
N MET A 117 2.71 -13.62 2.54
CA MET A 117 1.38 -13.64 3.13
C MET A 117 0.41 -14.52 2.33
N THR A 118 0.37 -14.36 1.01
CA THR A 118 -0.62 -15.01 0.13
C THR A 118 -0.46 -16.52 0.05
N ARG A 119 0.73 -17.07 0.26
CA ARG A 119 0.94 -18.54 0.33
C ARG A 119 0.23 -19.18 1.52
N HIS A 120 -0.13 -18.41 2.55
CA HIS A 120 -0.88 -18.88 3.73
C HIS A 120 -2.34 -18.44 3.66
N VAL A 121 -2.59 -17.18 3.27
CA VAL A 121 -3.91 -16.56 3.16
C VAL A 121 -4.02 -15.89 1.80
N THR A 122 -4.69 -16.53 0.85
CA THR A 122 -4.84 -16.02 -0.53
C THR A 122 -5.41 -14.59 -0.56
N ASP A 123 -6.39 -14.31 0.32
CA ASP A 123 -7.06 -13.01 0.40
C ASP A 123 -6.13 -11.89 0.89
N ALA A 124 -4.93 -12.20 1.40
CA ALA A 124 -3.92 -11.19 1.69
C ALA A 124 -3.55 -10.35 0.45
N GLY A 125 -3.70 -10.91 -0.75
CA GLY A 125 -3.53 -10.20 -2.00
C GLY A 125 -4.51 -9.03 -2.22
N SER A 126 -5.61 -8.97 -1.46
CA SER A 126 -6.55 -7.83 -1.47
C SER A 126 -6.07 -6.64 -0.63
N TYR A 127 -5.08 -6.85 0.26
CA TYR A 127 -4.58 -5.84 1.20
C TYR A 127 -3.14 -5.40 0.90
N ALA A 128 -2.43 -6.12 0.04
CA ALA A 128 -1.10 -5.77 -0.47
C ALA A 128 -1.12 -5.79 -2.01
N PRO A 129 -0.67 -4.71 -2.71
CA PRO A 129 0.09 -3.58 -2.18
C PRO A 129 -0.70 -2.67 -1.23
N VAL A 130 0.03 -2.00 -0.34
CA VAL A 130 -0.56 -1.08 0.64
C VAL A 130 -0.95 0.25 0.00
N THR A 131 -1.89 0.93 0.64
CA THR A 131 -2.33 2.27 0.24
C THR A 131 -1.99 3.28 1.33
N ILE A 132 -1.30 4.35 0.94
CA ILE A 132 -1.03 5.53 1.78
C ILE A 132 -1.77 6.71 1.15
N LEU A 133 -2.66 7.36 1.89
CA LEU A 133 -3.34 8.56 1.46
C LEU A 133 -2.68 9.78 2.11
N VAL A 134 -2.22 10.72 1.30
CA VAL A 134 -1.63 11.99 1.72
C VAL A 134 -2.56 13.11 1.33
N ALA A 135 -2.98 13.93 2.29
CA ALA A 135 -3.92 15.03 2.11
C ALA A 135 -3.36 16.32 2.72
N GLU A 136 -3.50 17.42 2.01
CA GLU A 136 -3.23 18.75 2.54
C GLU A 136 -4.35 19.17 3.49
N THR A 137 -4.01 19.74 4.65
CA THR A 137 -4.99 20.25 5.62
C THR A 137 -5.32 21.73 5.37
N SER A 138 -6.39 22.23 5.97
CA SER A 138 -6.85 23.62 5.76
C SER A 138 -5.88 24.69 6.30
N ASP A 139 -5.02 24.31 7.23
CA ASP A 139 -3.99 25.15 7.84
C ASP A 139 -2.62 25.06 7.15
N GLY A 140 -2.55 24.34 6.00
CA GLY A 140 -1.33 24.18 5.20
C GLY A 140 -0.43 23.03 5.67
N GLY A 141 -0.83 22.29 6.68
CA GLY A 141 -0.16 21.07 7.13
C GLY A 141 -0.51 19.85 6.25
N THR A 142 -0.20 18.66 6.76
CA THR A 142 -0.41 17.40 6.06
C THR A 142 -1.02 16.36 6.98
N ARG A 143 -1.99 15.62 6.45
CA ARG A 143 -2.60 14.44 7.04
C ARG A 143 -2.26 13.23 6.20
N VAL A 144 -1.69 12.20 6.84
CA VAL A 144 -1.38 10.92 6.21
C VAL A 144 -2.25 9.84 6.85
N SER A 145 -2.87 8.98 6.05
CA SER A 145 -3.62 7.83 6.57
C SER A 145 -3.19 6.53 5.91
N TYR A 146 -3.17 5.47 6.73
CA TYR A 146 -2.77 4.13 6.38
C TYR A 146 -3.64 3.09 7.09
N ASP A 147 -4.12 2.09 6.35
CA ASP A 147 -4.91 0.99 6.88
C ASP A 147 -4.02 -0.23 7.13
N SER A 148 -3.97 -0.72 8.37
CA SER A 148 -3.13 -1.83 8.81
C SER A 148 -3.52 -3.14 8.13
N VAL A 149 -2.57 -3.76 7.43
CA VAL A 149 -2.72 -5.08 6.79
C VAL A 149 -2.89 -6.17 7.84
N ALA A 150 -2.14 -6.12 8.94
CA ALA A 150 -2.27 -7.10 10.02
C ALA A 150 -3.68 -7.12 10.62
N SER A 151 -4.31 -5.93 10.78
CA SER A 151 -5.69 -5.86 11.27
C SER A 151 -6.70 -6.46 10.28
N ALA A 152 -6.46 -6.29 8.98
CA ALA A 152 -7.30 -6.86 7.93
C ALA A 152 -7.17 -8.38 7.86
N LEU A 153 -5.99 -8.94 8.16
CA LEU A 153 -5.72 -10.38 8.19
C LEU A 153 -6.13 -11.08 9.49
N ALA A 154 -6.43 -10.34 10.55
CA ALA A 154 -6.79 -10.91 11.85
C ALA A 154 -7.91 -11.98 11.81
N PRO A 155 -8.98 -11.83 10.98
CA PRO A 155 -10.05 -12.84 10.90
C PRO A 155 -9.60 -14.21 10.38
N TYR A 156 -8.52 -14.28 9.61
CA TYR A 156 -8.02 -15.54 9.02
C TYR A 156 -7.27 -16.41 10.02
N ARG A 157 -6.83 -15.85 11.16
CA ARG A 157 -6.17 -16.57 12.28
C ARG A 157 -4.95 -17.38 11.86
N ASP A 158 -4.28 -17.00 10.78
CA ASP A 158 -3.01 -17.59 10.35
C ASP A 158 -1.86 -16.79 10.96
N GLN A 159 -1.07 -17.47 11.80
CA GLN A 159 0.02 -16.83 12.54
C GLN A 159 1.16 -16.40 11.61
N ALA A 160 1.49 -17.20 10.59
CA ALA A 160 2.59 -16.90 9.68
C ALA A 160 2.27 -15.67 8.80
N ALA A 161 1.07 -15.61 8.22
CA ALA A 161 0.61 -14.44 7.47
C ALA A 161 0.54 -13.20 8.36
N SER A 162 0.03 -13.32 9.61
CA SER A 162 -0.08 -12.21 10.57
C SER A 162 1.28 -11.62 10.91
N GLN A 163 2.30 -12.44 11.17
CA GLN A 163 3.67 -11.97 11.47
C GLN A 163 4.29 -11.22 10.29
N VAL A 164 4.04 -11.65 9.06
CA VAL A 164 4.51 -10.92 7.86
C VAL A 164 3.80 -9.58 7.74
N ALA A 165 2.47 -9.56 7.94
CA ALA A 165 1.68 -8.34 7.88
C ALA A 165 2.07 -7.32 8.97
N GLU A 166 2.39 -7.78 10.18
CA GLU A 166 2.88 -6.93 11.28
C GLU A 166 4.24 -6.30 10.94
N ARG A 167 5.15 -7.05 10.32
CA ARG A 167 6.43 -6.47 9.84
C ARG A 167 6.19 -5.41 8.78
N LEU A 168 5.35 -5.69 7.80
CA LEU A 168 4.98 -4.72 6.76
C LEU A 168 4.36 -3.45 7.36
N ASP A 169 3.40 -3.60 8.30
CA ASP A 169 2.81 -2.46 9.00
C ASP A 169 3.88 -1.63 9.74
N ASN A 170 4.84 -2.29 10.39
CA ASN A 170 5.93 -1.62 11.10
C ASN A 170 6.87 -0.85 10.15
N GLU A 171 7.21 -1.40 8.99
CA GLU A 171 8.02 -0.74 7.96
C GLU A 171 7.32 0.53 7.46
N VAL A 172 6.05 0.40 7.06
CA VAL A 172 5.23 1.54 6.61
C VAL A 172 5.10 2.59 7.70
N LEU A 173 4.70 2.22 8.92
CA LEU A 173 4.49 3.17 10.00
C LEU A 173 5.78 3.84 10.46
N THR A 174 6.92 3.16 10.38
CA THR A 174 8.23 3.76 10.66
C THR A 174 8.54 4.86 9.65
N LEU A 175 8.37 4.61 8.36
CA LEU A 175 8.49 5.62 7.31
C LEU A 175 7.54 6.79 7.56
N LEU A 176 6.26 6.52 7.79
CA LEU A 176 5.25 7.58 7.96
C LEU A 176 5.53 8.45 9.19
N ARG A 177 5.92 7.85 10.32
CA ARG A 177 6.31 8.60 11.54
C ARG A 177 7.56 9.45 11.32
N HIS A 178 8.53 8.93 10.58
CA HIS A 178 9.74 9.69 10.24
C HIS A 178 9.41 10.94 9.43
N VAL A 179 8.60 10.82 8.39
CA VAL A 179 8.28 11.93 7.49
C VAL A 179 7.28 12.93 8.07
N THR A 180 6.46 12.52 9.04
CA THR A 180 5.51 13.39 9.74
C THR A 180 6.03 13.93 11.06
N GLY A 181 7.19 13.45 11.52
CA GLY A 181 7.82 13.92 12.77
C GLY A 181 8.29 15.37 12.69
N PRO A 182 8.69 15.98 13.83
CA PRO A 182 9.14 17.36 13.86
C PRO A 182 10.36 17.56 12.95
N SER A 183 10.37 18.69 12.24
CA SER A 183 11.49 19.10 11.38
C SER A 183 12.77 19.22 12.22
N GLY A 184 13.73 18.33 12.01
CA GLY A 184 14.99 18.27 12.76
C GLY A 184 15.41 16.85 13.19
N ALA A 185 14.54 15.87 13.11
CA ALA A 185 14.86 14.46 13.38
C ALA A 185 15.36 13.73 12.12
N ALA A 186 16.29 14.31 11.38
CA ALA A 186 17.05 13.61 10.36
C ALA A 186 18.14 12.77 11.04
N ALA A 187 17.76 11.67 11.71
CA ALA A 187 18.71 10.62 12.00
C ALA A 187 18.80 9.71 10.76
N PRO A 188 20.00 9.36 10.28
CA PRO A 188 20.15 8.46 9.15
C PRO A 188 19.52 7.12 9.52
N ILE A 189 18.69 6.57 8.63
CA ILE A 189 18.29 5.18 8.70
C ILE A 189 19.58 4.38 8.53
N MET A 190 20.10 3.82 9.62
CA MET A 190 21.20 2.87 9.56
C MET A 190 20.66 1.63 8.83
N ALA A 191 21.21 1.38 7.65
CA ALA A 191 21.06 0.11 6.97
C ALA A 191 21.67 -1.01 7.84
N PRO A 192 21.10 -2.22 7.81
CA PRO A 192 21.61 -3.38 8.53
C PRO A 192 22.98 -3.83 8.05
#